data_1bf55587abed9a0c4f8937144122b42c
#
_entry.id   1bf55587abed9a0c4f8937144122b42c
#
_cell.length_a   1.000
_cell.length_b   1.000
_cell.length_c   1.000
_cell.angle_alpha   90.00
_cell.angle_beta   90.00
_cell.angle_gamma   90.00
#
_symmetry.space_group_name_H-M   'P 1'
#
loop_
_entity.id
_entity.type
_entity.pdbx_description
1 polymer ?
#
loop_
_entity_poly.entity_id
_entity_poly.type
_entity_poly.pdbx_seq_one_letter_code
_entity_poly.pdbx_strand_id
1 'polypeptide(L)'
;AIVDYFIEKFKKRPSVRVNNPDLYINIHISHNDCTLSIDSSGESLHKRGYRVDQTEAPLNEVLAAGMILKTGWKGESNFVDPMCGSGTLLIEAAMIALNIAPGIHRKEFAFQKWVDYDEELFDRIYNDESGEREFAFHCYGSDISQAAIDIALENIRSAGLMKYIDLKVKPFQQYTEAPKPGILVTNPPYGERISSRDLLGLYNMIGERLKHVFMGYKAWILSYKDECFDKIGLRPSEKIKLMNGSLECEYRCYELFEGTNKDFKKALNEDG
;
A
#
# COMPACT_ATOMS: atom_id res chain seq x y z
N ALA A 1 39.55 -6.19 -6.89
CA ALA A 1 39.58 -4.72 -6.96
C ALA A 1 39.52 -4.08 -5.56
N ILE A 2 38.36 -4.03 -4.83
CA ILE A 2 38.25 -3.36 -3.52
C ILE A 2 39.20 -3.98 -2.48
N VAL A 3 39.16 -5.30 -2.33
CA VAL A 3 40.03 -6.03 -1.37
C VAL A 3 41.51 -5.80 -1.69
N ASP A 4 41.91 -5.86 -2.97
CA ASP A 4 43.30 -5.68 -3.38
C ASP A 4 43.78 -4.27 -3.09
N TYR A 5 42.95 -3.26 -3.35
CA TYR A 5 43.24 -1.88 -3.02
C TYR A 5 43.47 -1.68 -1.51
N PHE A 6 42.63 -2.27 -0.67
CA PHE A 6 42.80 -2.19 0.78
C PHE A 6 44.08 -2.90 1.28
N ILE A 7 44.38 -4.08 0.72
CA ILE A 7 45.63 -4.80 1.06
C ILE A 7 46.85 -3.97 0.65
N GLU A 8 46.84 -3.41 -0.56
CA GLU A 8 47.93 -2.60 -1.07
C GLU A 8 48.16 -1.35 -0.24
N LYS A 9 47.09 -0.56 0.02
CA LYS A 9 47.14 0.73 0.68
C LYS A 9 47.26 0.65 2.20
N PHE A 10 46.52 -0.24 2.82
CA PHE A 10 46.40 -0.29 4.28
C PHE A 10 47.00 -1.57 4.90
N LYS A 11 47.56 -2.47 4.09
CA LYS A 11 48.10 -3.77 4.50
C LYS A 11 47.09 -4.63 5.29
N LYS A 12 45.82 -4.34 5.13
CA LYS A 12 44.71 -5.02 5.83
C LYS A 12 43.56 -5.30 4.89
N ARG A 13 43.06 -6.54 4.96
CA ARG A 13 41.84 -6.92 4.22
C ARG A 13 40.61 -6.38 4.92
N PRO A 14 39.67 -5.73 4.22
CA PRO A 14 38.36 -5.41 4.78
C PRO A 14 37.57 -6.69 5.06
N SER A 15 36.79 -6.67 6.14
CA SER A 15 35.85 -7.76 6.42
C SER A 15 34.70 -7.72 5.40
N VAL A 16 34.35 -8.90 4.88
CA VAL A 16 33.17 -9.06 4.02
C VAL A 16 32.14 -9.88 4.81
N ARG A 17 30.99 -9.27 5.07
CA ARG A 17 29.87 -9.90 5.77
C ARG A 17 28.64 -9.89 4.87
N VAL A 18 27.94 -11.02 4.80
CA VAL A 18 26.68 -11.13 4.08
C VAL A 18 25.53 -10.58 4.93
N ASN A 19 25.59 -10.84 6.24
CA ASN A 19 24.59 -10.39 7.19
C ASN A 19 25.08 -9.15 7.91
N ASN A 20 24.25 -8.10 7.92
CA ASN A 20 24.48 -6.84 8.64
C ASN A 20 25.89 -6.21 8.40
N PRO A 21 26.29 -5.94 7.14
CA PRO A 21 27.53 -5.24 6.83
C PRO A 21 27.45 -3.75 7.23
N ASP A 22 28.59 -3.10 7.35
CA ASP A 22 28.66 -1.66 7.60
C ASP A 22 28.33 -0.85 6.34
N LEU A 23 28.66 -1.39 5.16
CA LEU A 23 28.37 -0.79 3.86
C LEU A 23 27.76 -1.83 2.90
N TYR A 24 26.66 -1.47 2.28
CA TYR A 24 26.04 -2.20 1.17
C TYR A 24 26.43 -1.54 -0.14
N ILE A 25 27.25 -2.23 -0.93
CA ILE A 25 27.68 -1.75 -2.25
C ILE A 25 26.87 -2.48 -3.31
N ASN A 26 26.18 -1.73 -4.14
CA ASN A 26 25.39 -2.26 -5.26
C ASN A 26 26.06 -1.89 -6.59
N ILE A 27 26.13 -2.86 -7.50
CA ILE A 27 26.61 -2.68 -8.87
C ILE A 27 25.46 -3.04 -9.81
N HIS A 28 25.01 -2.06 -10.57
CA HIS A 28 24.00 -2.25 -11.60
C HIS A 28 24.65 -2.11 -12.98
N ILE A 29 24.51 -3.14 -13.81
CA ILE A 29 25.01 -3.14 -15.18
C ILE A 29 23.83 -3.21 -16.13
N SER A 30 23.69 -2.20 -16.98
CA SER A 30 22.68 -2.14 -18.02
C SER A 30 23.35 -1.78 -19.35
N HIS A 31 23.27 -2.68 -20.32
CA HIS A 31 24.01 -2.57 -21.57
C HIS A 31 25.52 -2.41 -21.31
N ASN A 32 26.12 -1.26 -21.67
CA ASN A 32 27.52 -0.95 -21.42
C ASN A 32 27.75 0.02 -20.24
N ASP A 33 26.67 0.39 -19.55
CA ASP A 33 26.73 1.31 -18.41
C ASP A 33 26.82 0.53 -17.10
N CYS A 34 27.74 0.95 -16.24
CA CYS A 34 27.92 0.40 -14.91
C CYS A 34 27.69 1.49 -13.86
N THR A 35 26.65 1.31 -13.04
CA THR A 35 26.36 2.20 -11.91
C THR A 35 26.80 1.54 -10.62
N LEU A 36 27.68 2.22 -9.88
CA LEU A 36 28.10 1.84 -8.53
C LEU A 36 27.36 2.72 -7.52
N SER A 37 26.69 2.12 -6.56
CA SER A 37 25.95 2.85 -5.52
C SER A 37 26.18 2.24 -4.13
N ILE A 38 26.02 3.07 -3.09
CA ILE A 38 25.99 2.64 -1.70
C ILE A 38 24.53 2.71 -1.24
N ASP A 39 24.02 1.60 -0.68
CA ASP A 39 22.67 1.55 -0.15
C ASP A 39 22.65 2.13 1.27
N SER A 40 21.94 3.23 1.44
CA SER A 40 21.74 3.92 2.71
C SER A 40 20.60 3.30 3.55
N SER A 41 19.74 2.53 2.94
CA SER A 41 18.56 1.94 3.59
C SER A 41 18.90 0.68 4.38
N GLY A 42 19.74 -0.19 3.79
CA GLY A 42 20.04 -1.52 4.29
C GLY A 42 18.92 -2.51 3.98
N GLU A 43 18.02 -2.75 4.91
CA GLU A 43 16.83 -3.55 4.63
C GLU A 43 15.88 -2.79 3.69
N SER A 44 15.22 -3.53 2.79
CA SER A 44 14.33 -2.93 1.79
C SER A 44 13.26 -2.04 2.42
N LEU A 45 13.01 -0.84 1.85
CA LEU A 45 12.11 0.18 2.40
C LEU A 45 10.64 -0.24 2.48
N HIS A 46 10.20 -1.27 1.74
CA HIS A 46 8.84 -1.80 1.90
C HIS A 46 8.65 -2.44 3.28
N LYS A 47 9.71 -2.96 3.91
CA LYS A 47 9.66 -3.44 5.28
C LYS A 47 9.61 -2.26 6.24
N ARG A 48 8.39 -1.76 6.47
CA ARG A 48 8.12 -0.60 7.32
C ARG A 48 8.48 -0.82 8.79
N GLY A 49 8.41 -2.08 9.27
CA GLY A 49 8.66 -2.46 10.65
C GLY A 49 7.39 -2.78 11.45
N TYR A 50 6.22 -2.34 11.02
CA TYR A 50 4.95 -2.59 11.73
C TYR A 50 4.38 -4.00 11.50
N ARG A 51 4.75 -4.69 10.41
CA ARG A 51 4.21 -6.01 10.08
C ARG A 51 4.72 -7.07 11.05
N VAL A 52 3.83 -7.61 11.87
CA VAL A 52 4.12 -8.69 12.83
C VAL A 52 3.86 -10.04 12.18
N ASP A 53 2.74 -10.15 11.44
CA ASP A 53 2.31 -11.35 10.75
C ASP A 53 1.68 -11.01 9.40
N GLN A 54 1.49 -12.01 8.56
CA GLN A 54 0.98 -11.81 7.21
C GLN A 54 0.12 -12.97 6.74
N THR A 55 -0.84 -12.66 5.88
CA THR A 55 -1.56 -13.65 5.08
C THR A 55 -0.62 -14.26 4.04
N GLU A 56 -1.03 -15.32 3.37
CA GLU A 56 -0.22 -16.07 2.40
C GLU A 56 0.42 -15.21 1.28
N ALA A 57 -0.25 -14.10 0.85
CA ALA A 57 0.33 -13.15 -0.09
C ALA A 57 -0.13 -11.72 0.22
N PRO A 58 0.54 -11.08 1.17
CA PRO A 58 0.25 -9.71 1.53
C PRO A 58 0.63 -8.75 0.40
N LEU A 59 -0.13 -7.66 0.27
CA LEU A 59 0.27 -6.56 -0.60
C LEU A 59 1.56 -5.93 -0.07
N ASN A 60 2.46 -5.58 -0.98
CA ASN A 60 3.68 -4.85 -0.64
C ASN A 60 3.33 -3.44 -0.14
N GLU A 61 3.95 -2.99 0.93
CA GLU A 61 3.64 -1.71 1.59
C GLU A 61 3.90 -0.51 0.69
N VAL A 62 4.99 -0.52 -0.08
CA VAL A 62 5.30 0.57 -1.03
C VAL A 62 4.28 0.60 -2.16
N LEU A 63 3.84 -0.56 -2.64
CA LEU A 63 2.78 -0.63 -3.64
C LEU A 63 1.45 -0.11 -3.07
N ALA A 64 1.09 -0.51 -1.85
CA ALA A 64 -0.12 -0.03 -1.17
C ALA A 64 -0.12 1.49 -1.02
N ALA A 65 0.98 2.07 -0.52
CA ALA A 65 1.14 3.52 -0.42
C ALA A 65 1.04 4.20 -1.79
N GLY A 66 1.70 3.65 -2.81
CA GLY A 66 1.65 4.15 -4.20
C GLY A 66 0.24 4.12 -4.78
N MET A 67 -0.53 3.04 -4.53
CA MET A 67 -1.94 2.94 -4.93
C MET A 67 -2.77 4.07 -4.29
N ILE A 68 -2.63 4.29 -2.98
CA ILE A 68 -3.37 5.33 -2.26
C ILE A 68 -2.99 6.73 -2.78
N LEU A 69 -1.71 7.03 -2.91
CA LEU A 69 -1.23 8.32 -3.43
C LEU A 69 -1.74 8.61 -4.85
N LYS A 70 -1.88 7.58 -5.69
CA LYS A 70 -2.45 7.70 -7.05
C LYS A 70 -3.92 8.06 -7.05
N THR A 71 -4.67 7.78 -6.01
CA THR A 71 -6.08 8.20 -5.89
C THR A 71 -6.23 9.70 -5.63
N GLY A 72 -5.17 10.38 -5.18
CA GLY A 72 -5.17 11.76 -4.72
C GLY A 72 -5.69 11.94 -3.29
N TRP A 73 -6.21 10.89 -2.64
CA TRP A 73 -6.72 10.94 -1.27
C TRP A 73 -5.60 11.16 -0.25
N LYS A 74 -5.85 12.03 0.73
CA LYS A 74 -4.90 12.43 1.78
C LYS A 74 -5.52 12.50 3.18
N GLY A 75 -6.70 11.88 3.38
CA GLY A 75 -7.40 11.90 4.67
C GLY A 75 -8.61 12.83 4.72
N GLU A 76 -9.09 13.36 3.60
CA GLU A 76 -10.25 14.26 3.52
C GLU A 76 -11.60 13.56 3.61
N SER A 77 -11.61 12.24 3.75
CA SER A 77 -12.82 11.41 3.86
C SER A 77 -12.50 10.07 4.51
N ASN A 78 -13.51 9.24 4.74
CA ASN A 78 -13.31 7.86 5.17
C ASN A 78 -12.61 7.03 4.09
N PHE A 79 -11.82 6.05 4.51
CA PHE A 79 -11.17 5.08 3.65
C PHE A 79 -11.76 3.69 3.89
N VAL A 80 -12.10 2.95 2.84
CA VAL A 80 -12.73 1.62 2.97
C VAL A 80 -11.97 0.58 2.17
N ASP A 81 -11.57 -0.50 2.84
CA ASP A 81 -11.06 -1.72 2.21
C ASP A 81 -11.89 -2.94 2.65
N PRO A 82 -12.86 -3.38 1.85
CA PRO A 82 -13.78 -4.46 2.23
C PRO A 82 -13.20 -5.88 2.07
N MET A 83 -11.94 -6.01 1.66
CA MET A 83 -11.19 -7.27 1.53
C MET A 83 -9.76 -7.05 1.99
N CYS A 84 -9.60 -6.57 3.25
CA CYS A 84 -8.38 -5.96 3.73
C CYS A 84 -7.21 -6.93 4.01
N GLY A 85 -7.47 -8.24 4.06
CA GLY A 85 -6.43 -9.23 4.35
C GLY A 85 -5.66 -8.88 5.63
N SER A 86 -4.35 -8.73 5.55
CA SER A 86 -3.48 -8.35 6.68
C SER A 86 -3.47 -6.86 7.03
N GLY A 87 -4.35 -6.04 6.44
CA GLY A 87 -4.56 -4.63 6.78
C GLY A 87 -3.57 -3.64 6.15
N THR A 88 -2.77 -4.05 5.17
CA THR A 88 -1.70 -3.20 4.60
C THR A 88 -2.24 -1.89 4.02
N LEU A 89 -3.32 -1.91 3.21
CA LEU A 89 -3.92 -0.70 2.65
C LEU A 89 -4.44 0.24 3.75
N LEU A 90 -5.05 -0.31 4.80
CA LEU A 90 -5.60 0.46 5.92
C LEU A 90 -4.49 1.18 6.70
N ILE A 91 -3.39 0.48 6.99
CA ILE A 91 -2.25 1.03 7.72
C ILE A 91 -1.58 2.14 6.91
N GLU A 92 -1.25 1.87 5.63
CA GLU A 92 -0.62 2.89 4.76
C GLU A 92 -1.57 4.09 4.54
N ALA A 93 -2.89 3.87 4.46
CA ALA A 93 -3.87 4.95 4.37
C ALA A 93 -3.88 5.82 5.63
N ALA A 94 -3.95 5.23 6.81
CA ALA A 94 -3.91 5.98 8.07
C ALA A 94 -2.60 6.75 8.25
N MET A 95 -1.44 6.15 7.89
CA MET A 95 -0.15 6.84 7.91
C MET A 95 -0.12 8.03 6.95
N ILE A 96 -0.66 7.89 5.73
CA ILE A 96 -0.77 8.98 4.74
C ILE A 96 -1.70 10.08 5.25
N ALA A 97 -2.86 9.74 5.81
CA ALA A 97 -3.81 10.70 6.35
C ALA A 97 -3.21 11.52 7.49
N LEU A 98 -2.51 10.86 8.40
CA LEU A 98 -1.82 11.47 9.54
C LEU A 98 -0.50 12.16 9.15
N ASN A 99 0.00 11.94 7.95
CA ASN A 99 1.32 12.35 7.48
C ASN A 99 2.48 11.81 8.34
N ILE A 100 2.33 10.59 8.82
CA ILE A 100 3.36 9.87 9.57
C ILE A 100 4.44 9.37 8.61
N ALA A 101 5.70 9.56 8.98
CA ALA A 101 6.83 9.12 8.17
C ALA A 101 6.84 7.59 7.99
N PRO A 102 6.94 7.06 6.75
CA PRO A 102 6.83 5.62 6.51
C PRO A 102 7.96 4.77 7.11
N GLY A 103 9.04 5.39 7.55
CA GLY A 103 10.18 4.75 8.20
C GLY A 103 10.13 4.71 9.73
N ILE A 104 9.09 5.29 10.37
CA ILE A 104 9.03 5.48 11.82
C ILE A 104 9.11 4.17 12.64
N HIS A 105 8.67 3.06 12.07
CA HIS A 105 8.71 1.75 12.75
C HIS A 105 9.97 0.94 12.40
N ARG A 106 10.89 1.47 11.59
CA ARG A 106 12.13 0.77 11.25
C ARG A 106 13.11 0.82 12.43
N LYS A 107 13.76 -0.31 12.68
CA LYS A 107 14.73 -0.43 13.78
C LYS A 107 16.05 0.28 13.48
N GLU A 108 16.49 0.24 12.21
CA GLU A 108 17.78 0.80 11.77
C GLU A 108 17.77 1.12 10.28
N PHE A 109 18.70 2.00 9.90
CA PHE A 109 19.07 2.28 8.52
C PHE A 109 20.58 2.02 8.35
N ALA A 110 21.02 1.61 7.15
CA ALA A 110 22.41 1.29 6.91
C ALA A 110 23.35 2.52 7.10
N PHE A 111 22.88 3.73 6.77
CA PHE A 111 23.66 4.96 6.92
C PHE A 111 24.05 5.28 8.38
N GLN A 112 23.33 4.72 9.38
CA GLN A 112 23.66 4.92 10.80
C GLN A 112 25.01 4.31 11.20
N LYS A 113 25.59 3.45 10.33
CA LYS A 113 26.94 2.85 10.53
C LYS A 113 28.04 3.61 9.79
N TRP A 114 27.69 4.65 9.05
CA TRP A 114 28.66 5.40 8.27
C TRP A 114 29.49 6.33 9.17
N VAL A 115 30.73 6.63 8.74
CA VAL A 115 31.66 7.45 9.54
C VAL A 115 31.23 8.91 9.70
N ASP A 116 30.39 9.40 8.84
CA ASP A 116 29.81 10.75 8.82
C ASP A 116 28.37 10.80 9.36
N TYR A 117 27.91 9.72 10.03
CA TYR A 117 26.59 9.70 10.67
C TYR A 117 26.54 10.69 11.83
N ASP A 118 25.53 11.55 11.79
CA ASP A 118 25.22 12.54 12.83
C ASP A 118 23.97 12.07 13.60
N GLU A 119 24.20 11.54 14.80
CA GLU A 119 23.13 10.99 15.65
C GLU A 119 22.17 12.08 16.14
N GLU A 120 22.69 13.28 16.51
CA GLU A 120 21.84 14.38 16.99
C GLU A 120 20.93 14.91 15.88
N LEU A 121 21.46 15.02 14.66
CA LEU A 121 20.68 15.41 13.49
C LEU A 121 19.63 14.36 13.17
N PHE A 122 19.99 13.07 13.19
CA PHE A 122 19.07 11.98 12.94
C PHE A 122 17.93 11.97 13.96
N ASP A 123 18.23 12.03 15.24
CA ASP A 123 17.23 12.01 16.31
C ASP A 123 16.27 13.19 16.22
N ARG A 124 16.78 14.38 15.88
CA ARG A 124 15.96 15.57 15.66
C ARG A 124 14.99 15.40 14.50
N ILE A 125 15.44 14.81 13.38
CA ILE A 125 14.59 14.58 12.20
C ILE A 125 13.63 13.41 12.44
N TYR A 126 14.10 12.34 13.07
CA TYR A 126 13.32 11.13 13.31
C TYR A 126 12.16 11.36 14.29
N ASN A 127 12.37 12.21 15.29
CA ASN A 127 11.37 12.56 16.31
C ASN A 127 10.59 13.85 15.97
N ASP A 128 10.73 14.39 14.77
CA ASP A 128 10.00 15.60 14.35
C ASP A 128 8.57 15.22 13.91
N GLU A 129 7.61 15.44 14.79
CA GLU A 129 6.16 15.24 14.54
C GLU A 129 5.47 16.53 14.02
N SER A 130 6.21 17.61 13.78
CA SER A 130 5.63 18.92 13.38
C SER A 130 4.88 18.87 12.04
N GLY A 131 5.18 17.87 11.20
CA GLY A 131 4.50 17.62 9.94
C GLY A 131 3.24 16.78 10.05
N GLU A 132 2.95 16.17 11.21
CA GLU A 132 1.76 15.33 11.40
C GLU A 132 0.45 16.13 11.33
N ARG A 133 -0.61 15.47 10.94
CA ARG A 133 -1.93 16.07 10.75
C ARG A 133 -2.98 15.33 11.55
N GLU A 134 -4.03 16.06 11.92
CA GLU A 134 -5.24 15.43 12.43
C GLU A 134 -5.98 14.69 11.32
N PHE A 135 -6.49 13.50 11.64
CA PHE A 135 -7.35 12.73 10.77
C PHE A 135 -8.74 12.61 11.43
N ALA A 136 -9.68 13.39 10.93
CA ALA A 136 -11.04 13.50 11.46
C ALA A 136 -11.98 12.37 11.00
N PHE A 137 -11.53 11.52 10.07
CA PHE A 137 -12.26 10.40 9.52
C PHE A 137 -11.67 9.08 10.01
N HIS A 138 -12.15 7.95 9.47
CA HIS A 138 -11.67 6.61 9.82
C HIS A 138 -11.35 5.77 8.60
N CYS A 139 -10.46 4.79 8.78
CA CYS A 139 -10.25 3.70 7.85
C CYS A 139 -11.09 2.50 8.30
N TYR A 140 -11.94 1.99 7.42
CA TYR A 140 -12.81 0.83 7.69
C TYR A 140 -12.33 -0.36 6.89
N GLY A 141 -11.99 -1.44 7.60
CA GLY A 141 -11.57 -2.70 7.01
C GLY A 141 -12.53 -3.84 7.30
N SER A 142 -12.69 -4.72 6.33
CA SER A 142 -13.30 -6.01 6.60
C SER A 142 -12.66 -7.12 5.76
N ASP A 143 -12.82 -8.33 6.24
CA ASP A 143 -12.50 -9.54 5.52
C ASP A 143 -13.48 -10.64 5.90
N ILE A 144 -13.66 -11.64 5.04
CA ILE A 144 -14.47 -12.82 5.33
C ILE A 144 -13.76 -13.74 6.34
N SER A 145 -12.44 -13.70 6.40
CA SER A 145 -11.60 -14.54 7.22
C SER A 145 -11.34 -13.93 8.59
N GLN A 146 -11.77 -14.59 9.65
CA GLN A 146 -11.42 -14.21 11.03
C GLN A 146 -9.90 -14.16 11.22
N ALA A 147 -9.17 -15.15 10.69
CA ALA A 147 -7.71 -15.20 10.79
C ALA A 147 -7.03 -14.00 10.12
N ALA A 148 -7.56 -13.53 8.97
CA ALA A 148 -7.04 -12.34 8.31
C ALA A 148 -7.26 -11.08 9.17
N ILE A 149 -8.44 -10.96 9.81
CA ILE A 149 -8.75 -9.84 10.71
C ILE A 149 -7.87 -9.88 11.96
N ASP A 150 -7.59 -11.05 12.52
CA ASP A 150 -6.71 -11.18 13.68
C ASP A 150 -5.29 -10.72 13.35
N ILE A 151 -4.76 -11.13 12.18
CA ILE A 151 -3.47 -10.67 11.67
C ILE A 151 -3.48 -9.14 11.43
N ALA A 152 -4.52 -8.61 10.80
CA ALA A 152 -4.65 -7.17 10.55
C ALA A 152 -4.66 -6.38 11.87
N LEU A 153 -5.37 -6.88 12.89
CA LEU A 153 -5.44 -6.26 14.22
C LEU A 153 -4.06 -6.18 14.88
N GLU A 154 -3.27 -7.25 14.81
CA GLU A 154 -1.90 -7.26 15.36
C GLU A 154 -0.99 -6.27 14.63
N ASN A 155 -1.06 -6.20 13.30
CA ASN A 155 -0.29 -5.25 12.49
C ASN A 155 -0.70 -3.80 12.80
N ILE A 156 -2.00 -3.50 12.90
CA ILE A 156 -2.53 -2.17 13.23
C ILE A 156 -2.11 -1.75 14.65
N ARG A 157 -2.14 -2.69 15.61
CA ARG A 157 -1.66 -2.45 16.97
C ARG A 157 -0.17 -2.15 16.99
N SER A 158 0.64 -2.92 16.26
CA SER A 158 2.08 -2.69 16.10
C SER A 158 2.40 -1.33 15.46
N ALA A 159 1.54 -0.87 14.54
CA ALA A 159 1.64 0.44 13.92
C ALA A 159 1.13 1.60 14.80
N GLY A 160 0.53 1.33 15.97
CA GLY A 160 -0.03 2.37 16.84
C GLY A 160 -1.31 3.03 16.31
N LEU A 161 -2.00 2.42 15.32
CA LEU A 161 -3.08 3.06 14.56
C LEU A 161 -4.49 2.61 14.96
N MET A 162 -4.64 1.93 16.10
CA MET A 162 -5.93 1.41 16.61
C MET A 162 -7.04 2.47 16.73
N LYS A 163 -6.67 3.72 16.96
CA LYS A 163 -7.63 4.84 17.08
C LYS A 163 -8.29 5.19 15.75
N TYR A 164 -7.65 4.90 14.63
CA TYR A 164 -8.02 5.40 13.30
C TYR A 164 -8.56 4.31 12.36
N ILE A 165 -8.49 3.04 12.78
CA ILE A 165 -8.83 1.90 11.93
C ILE A 165 -9.83 1.00 12.64
N ASP A 166 -11.00 0.81 12.02
CA ASP A 166 -12.06 -0.09 12.48
C ASP A 166 -12.08 -1.36 11.65
N LEU A 167 -12.01 -2.53 12.28
CA LEU A 167 -12.04 -3.83 11.62
C LEU A 167 -13.30 -4.62 11.93
N LYS A 168 -13.80 -5.35 10.94
CA LYS A 168 -14.93 -6.26 11.10
C LYS A 168 -14.72 -7.55 10.31
N VAL A 169 -15.08 -8.68 10.90
CA VAL A 169 -15.26 -9.92 10.12
C VAL A 169 -16.58 -9.82 9.40
N LYS A 170 -16.54 -9.49 8.10
CA LYS A 170 -17.74 -9.25 7.31
C LYS A 170 -17.44 -9.48 5.83
N PRO A 171 -18.15 -10.42 5.17
CA PRO A 171 -18.05 -10.56 3.72
C PRO A 171 -18.52 -9.31 2.99
N PHE A 172 -17.86 -8.93 1.90
CA PHE A 172 -18.22 -7.73 1.14
C PHE A 172 -19.67 -7.76 0.62
N GLN A 173 -20.18 -8.91 0.25
CA GLN A 173 -21.57 -9.11 -0.17
C GLN A 173 -22.63 -8.70 0.89
N GLN A 174 -22.25 -8.63 2.17
CA GLN A 174 -23.15 -8.25 3.26
C GLN A 174 -23.18 -6.75 3.55
N TYR A 175 -22.43 -5.94 2.80
CA TYR A 175 -22.51 -4.49 2.94
C TYR A 175 -23.86 -3.98 2.47
N THR A 176 -24.55 -3.24 3.32
CA THR A 176 -25.84 -2.58 3.06
C THR A 176 -25.74 -1.07 3.06
N GLU A 177 -24.67 -0.54 3.66
CA GLU A 177 -24.38 0.89 3.76
C GLU A 177 -22.86 1.12 3.73
N ALA A 178 -22.46 2.31 3.35
CA ALA A 178 -21.07 2.76 3.34
C ALA A 178 -20.91 4.07 4.13
N PRO A 179 -19.82 4.23 4.93
CA PRO A 179 -19.56 5.45 5.69
C PRO A 179 -19.26 6.62 4.73
N LYS A 180 -20.02 7.71 4.82
CA LYS A 180 -19.91 8.88 3.91
C LYS A 180 -19.40 10.12 4.65
N PRO A 181 -18.59 10.97 3.96
CA PRO A 181 -17.99 10.76 2.64
C PRO A 181 -16.90 9.69 2.67
N GLY A 182 -16.53 9.12 1.52
CA GLY A 182 -15.52 8.08 1.50
C GLY A 182 -14.95 7.71 0.14
N ILE A 183 -13.80 7.03 0.18
CA ILE A 183 -13.15 6.36 -0.93
C ILE A 183 -13.03 4.87 -0.64
N LEU A 184 -13.15 4.03 -1.67
CA LEU A 184 -12.89 2.60 -1.57
C LEU A 184 -11.63 2.26 -2.35
N VAL A 185 -10.68 1.60 -1.69
CA VAL A 185 -9.47 1.07 -2.32
C VAL A 185 -9.30 -0.37 -1.87
N THR A 186 -9.21 -1.30 -2.81
CA THR A 186 -9.13 -2.71 -2.47
C THR A 186 -8.29 -3.52 -3.44
N ASN A 187 -7.70 -4.59 -2.93
CA ASN A 187 -6.96 -5.59 -3.67
C ASN A 187 -7.66 -6.95 -3.51
N PRO A 188 -8.73 -7.22 -4.28
CA PRO A 188 -9.44 -8.49 -4.21
C PRO A 188 -8.54 -9.68 -4.52
N PRO A 189 -8.84 -10.88 -4.01
CA PRO A 189 -8.09 -12.05 -4.38
C PRO A 189 -8.14 -12.31 -5.89
N TYR A 190 -7.01 -12.69 -6.46
CA TYR A 190 -6.84 -13.08 -7.86
C TYR A 190 -5.79 -14.18 -7.98
N GLY A 191 -5.74 -14.89 -9.12
CA GLY A 191 -4.78 -15.95 -9.36
C GLY A 191 -5.30 -17.35 -9.04
N GLU A 192 -4.38 -18.26 -8.68
CA GLU A 192 -4.66 -19.70 -8.55
C GLU A 192 -5.42 -20.09 -7.27
N ARG A 193 -5.69 -19.12 -6.38
CA ARG A 193 -6.29 -19.38 -5.06
C ARG A 193 -7.78 -19.63 -5.07
N ILE A 194 -8.45 -19.22 -6.14
CA ILE A 194 -9.90 -19.35 -6.30
C ILE A 194 -10.15 -19.94 -7.69
N SER A 195 -11.15 -20.84 -7.81
CA SER A 195 -11.54 -21.35 -9.12
C SER A 195 -11.93 -20.20 -10.06
N SER A 196 -11.68 -20.33 -11.35
CA SER A 196 -12.02 -19.29 -12.32
C SER A 196 -13.49 -18.87 -12.26
N ARG A 197 -14.40 -19.82 -12.01
CA ARG A 197 -15.84 -19.55 -11.88
C ARG A 197 -16.16 -18.71 -10.63
N ASP A 198 -15.56 -19.07 -9.48
CA ASP A 198 -15.78 -18.35 -8.22
C ASP A 198 -15.16 -16.97 -8.27
N LEU A 199 -14.01 -16.82 -8.96
CA LEU A 199 -13.35 -15.54 -9.19
C LEU A 199 -14.24 -14.58 -10.00
N LEU A 200 -14.81 -15.02 -11.12
CA LEU A 200 -15.73 -14.20 -11.92
C LEU A 200 -16.99 -13.83 -11.14
N GLY A 201 -17.51 -14.76 -10.32
CA GLY A 201 -18.63 -14.52 -9.41
C GLY A 201 -18.30 -13.45 -8.36
N LEU A 202 -17.09 -13.47 -7.80
CA LEU A 202 -16.62 -12.45 -6.86
C LEU A 202 -16.60 -11.06 -7.49
N TYR A 203 -16.05 -10.90 -8.69
CA TYR A 203 -15.99 -9.60 -9.35
C TYR A 203 -17.36 -9.07 -9.79
N ASN A 204 -18.28 -9.96 -10.18
CA ASN A 204 -19.68 -9.59 -10.40
C ASN A 204 -20.33 -9.08 -9.10
N MET A 205 -20.15 -9.78 -7.98
CA MET A 205 -20.63 -9.34 -6.66
C MET A 205 -20.04 -8.00 -6.25
N ILE A 206 -18.73 -7.78 -6.48
CA ILE A 206 -18.09 -6.48 -6.24
C ILE A 206 -18.82 -5.38 -7.03
N GLY A 207 -19.04 -5.59 -8.33
CA GLY A 207 -19.74 -4.62 -9.17
C GLY A 207 -21.15 -4.29 -8.64
N GLU A 208 -21.90 -5.29 -8.19
CA GLU A 208 -23.24 -5.09 -7.62
C GLU A 208 -23.19 -4.30 -6.30
N ARG A 209 -22.21 -4.58 -5.41
CA ARG A 209 -22.06 -3.79 -4.18
C ARG A 209 -21.66 -2.35 -4.47
N LEU A 210 -20.75 -2.13 -5.40
CA LEU A 210 -20.37 -0.77 -5.81
C LEU A 210 -21.57 0.04 -6.31
N LYS A 211 -22.40 -0.53 -7.18
CA LYS A 211 -23.57 0.13 -7.75
C LYS A 211 -24.64 0.49 -6.72
N HIS A 212 -24.84 -0.36 -5.72
CA HIS A 212 -26.00 -0.24 -4.82
C HIS A 212 -25.67 0.30 -3.42
N VAL A 213 -24.41 0.23 -2.99
CA VAL A 213 -24.01 0.58 -1.63
C VAL A 213 -23.06 1.78 -1.58
N PHE A 214 -22.17 1.90 -2.58
CA PHE A 214 -21.09 2.87 -2.55
C PHE A 214 -21.33 4.10 -3.45
N MET A 215 -22.59 4.50 -3.61
CA MET A 215 -22.95 5.68 -4.38
C MET A 215 -22.29 6.93 -3.80
N GLY A 216 -21.66 7.73 -4.68
CA GLY A 216 -20.87 8.91 -4.31
C GLY A 216 -19.40 8.63 -4.01
N TYR A 217 -18.97 7.38 -4.12
CA TYR A 217 -17.58 6.99 -3.94
C TYR A 217 -16.78 7.03 -5.25
N LYS A 218 -15.46 7.16 -5.11
CA LYS A 218 -14.49 6.66 -6.08
C LYS A 218 -13.99 5.32 -5.58
N ALA A 219 -14.21 4.26 -6.35
CA ALA A 219 -13.76 2.92 -6.03
C ALA A 219 -12.57 2.53 -6.89
N TRP A 220 -11.47 2.18 -6.24
CA TRP A 220 -10.24 1.78 -6.88
C TRP A 220 -9.93 0.32 -6.63
N ILE A 221 -9.75 -0.46 -7.69
CA ILE A 221 -9.57 -1.91 -7.63
C ILE A 221 -8.31 -2.31 -8.38
N LEU A 222 -7.44 -3.08 -7.73
CA LEU A 222 -6.28 -3.73 -8.34
C LEU A 222 -6.66 -5.13 -8.82
N SER A 223 -6.30 -5.49 -10.05
CA SER A 223 -6.37 -6.86 -10.56
C SER A 223 -5.43 -7.04 -11.75
N TYR A 224 -5.09 -8.28 -12.10
CA TYR A 224 -4.25 -8.57 -13.26
C TYR A 224 -5.01 -9.21 -14.43
N LYS A 225 -6.33 -9.52 -14.26
CA LYS A 225 -7.15 -10.18 -15.27
C LYS A 225 -8.22 -9.25 -15.81
N ASP A 226 -8.20 -8.97 -17.11
CA ASP A 226 -9.22 -8.17 -17.78
C ASP A 226 -10.60 -8.77 -17.65
N GLU A 227 -10.73 -10.10 -17.76
CA GLU A 227 -12.00 -10.83 -17.59
C GLU A 227 -12.66 -10.61 -16.23
N CYS A 228 -11.87 -10.36 -15.18
CA CYS A 228 -12.37 -9.99 -13.85
C CYS A 228 -13.00 -8.59 -13.88
N PHE A 229 -12.30 -7.64 -14.46
CA PHE A 229 -12.79 -6.28 -14.59
C PHE A 229 -14.08 -6.18 -15.43
N ASP A 230 -14.21 -6.99 -16.47
CA ASP A 230 -15.43 -7.04 -17.30
C ASP A 230 -16.66 -7.47 -16.48
N LYS A 231 -16.46 -8.31 -15.44
CA LYS A 231 -17.56 -8.76 -14.55
C LYS A 231 -18.02 -7.69 -13.56
N ILE A 232 -17.25 -6.65 -13.29
CA ILE A 232 -17.70 -5.51 -12.47
C ILE A 232 -18.88 -4.79 -13.13
N GLY A 233 -18.95 -4.78 -14.46
CA GLY A 233 -20.05 -4.21 -15.20
C GLY A 233 -20.20 -2.70 -15.04
N LEU A 234 -19.08 -2.00 -14.77
CA LEU A 234 -18.94 -0.55 -14.71
C LEU A 234 -17.83 -0.10 -15.65
N ARG A 235 -17.98 1.10 -16.20
CA ARG A 235 -16.92 1.71 -17.02
C ARG A 235 -15.93 2.43 -16.12
N PRO A 236 -14.62 2.09 -16.16
CA PRO A 236 -13.62 2.80 -15.40
C PRO A 236 -13.42 4.22 -15.95
N SER A 237 -13.23 5.18 -15.05
CA SER A 237 -12.82 6.55 -15.38
C SER A 237 -11.33 6.67 -15.59
N GLU A 238 -10.54 5.82 -14.91
CA GLU A 238 -9.08 5.80 -15.00
C GLU A 238 -8.54 4.37 -14.95
N LYS A 239 -7.39 4.14 -15.62
CA LYS A 239 -6.65 2.88 -15.63
C LYS A 239 -5.18 3.15 -15.48
N ILE A 240 -4.52 2.51 -14.54
CA ILE A 240 -3.08 2.64 -14.27
C ILE A 240 -2.46 1.25 -14.28
N LYS A 241 -1.38 1.08 -15.03
CA LYS A 241 -0.58 -0.17 -14.98
C LYS A 241 0.35 -0.14 -13.78
N LEU A 242 0.35 -1.20 -12.99
CA LEU A 242 1.19 -1.38 -11.81
C LEU A 242 1.79 -2.79 -11.79
N MET A 243 2.95 -2.92 -11.15
CA MET A 243 3.57 -4.22 -10.91
C MET A 243 3.30 -4.67 -9.48
N ASN A 244 2.70 -5.85 -9.29
CA ASN A 244 2.58 -6.50 -7.99
C ASN A 244 3.50 -7.73 -7.95
N GLY A 245 4.69 -7.57 -7.41
CA GLY A 245 5.78 -8.53 -7.59
C GLY A 245 6.15 -8.66 -9.07
N SER A 246 6.03 -9.86 -9.63
CA SER A 246 6.25 -10.14 -11.05
C SER A 246 5.00 -10.00 -11.92
N LEU A 247 3.83 -9.74 -11.33
CA LEU A 247 2.56 -9.65 -12.05
C LEU A 247 2.31 -8.24 -12.56
N GLU A 248 2.08 -8.09 -13.87
CA GLU A 248 1.56 -6.86 -14.44
C GLU A 248 0.06 -6.76 -14.13
N CYS A 249 -0.31 -5.75 -13.34
CA CYS A 249 -1.68 -5.49 -12.90
C CYS A 249 -2.21 -4.20 -13.49
N GLU A 250 -3.53 -4.07 -13.54
CA GLU A 250 -4.21 -2.80 -13.72
C GLU A 250 -4.90 -2.36 -12.44
N TYR A 251 -4.81 -1.07 -12.15
CA TYR A 251 -5.49 -0.39 -11.06
C TYR A 251 -6.52 0.54 -11.68
N ARG A 252 -7.82 0.22 -11.49
CA ARG A 252 -8.92 0.91 -12.16
C ARG A 252 -9.78 1.69 -11.17
N CYS A 253 -10.10 2.93 -11.56
CA CYS A 253 -11.05 3.79 -10.84
C CYS A 253 -12.44 3.67 -11.43
N TYR A 254 -13.44 3.61 -10.56
CA TYR A 254 -14.87 3.67 -10.89
C TYR A 254 -15.50 4.80 -10.09
N GLU A 255 -16.02 5.81 -10.79
CA GLU A 255 -16.79 6.89 -10.17
C GLU A 255 -18.27 6.44 -10.06
N LEU A 256 -18.78 6.45 -8.83
CA LEU A 256 -20.08 5.91 -8.50
C LEU A 256 -21.07 7.05 -8.21
N PHE A 257 -22.06 7.20 -9.05
CA PHE A 257 -23.07 8.26 -8.98
C PHE A 257 -24.48 7.71 -9.21
N GLU A 258 -25.49 8.43 -8.77
CA GLU A 258 -26.89 8.09 -9.05
C GLU A 258 -27.25 8.46 -10.50
N GLY A 259 -27.98 7.57 -11.20
CA GLY A 259 -28.41 7.81 -12.56
C GLY A 259 -27.46 7.28 -13.63
N THR A 260 -27.57 7.80 -14.84
CA THR A 260 -26.74 7.42 -15.97
C THR A 260 -25.49 8.31 -16.07
N ASN A 261 -24.44 7.81 -16.72
CA ASN A 261 -23.21 8.60 -16.98
C ASN A 261 -23.51 9.90 -17.77
N LYS A 262 -24.61 9.91 -18.51
CA LYS A 262 -25.08 11.08 -19.27
C LYS A 262 -25.66 12.14 -18.34
N ASP A 263 -26.43 11.72 -17.33
CA ASP A 263 -27.03 12.63 -16.35
C ASP A 263 -25.95 13.23 -15.45
N PHE A 264 -24.98 12.45 -15.03
CA PHE A 264 -23.82 12.91 -14.24
C PHE A 264 -22.97 13.95 -14.98
N LYS A 265 -22.64 13.72 -16.25
CA LYS A 265 -21.90 14.68 -17.08
C LYS A 265 -22.69 15.97 -17.32
N LYS A 266 -24.00 15.89 -17.38
CA LYS A 266 -24.85 17.08 -17.54
C LYS A 266 -24.85 17.93 -16.28
N ALA A 267 -24.93 17.31 -15.09
CA ALA A 267 -24.87 18.02 -13.81
C ALA A 267 -23.50 18.71 -13.62
N LEU A 268 -22.37 18.06 -13.95
CA LEU A 268 -21.03 18.66 -13.88
C LEU A 268 -20.84 19.88 -14.79
N ASN A 269 -21.57 19.95 -15.92
CA ASN A 269 -21.49 21.09 -16.85
C ASN A 269 -22.46 22.22 -16.48
N GLU A 270 -23.40 21.99 -15.56
CA GLU A 270 -24.33 23.01 -15.05
C GLU A 270 -23.81 23.74 -13.81
N ASP A 271 -22.84 23.14 -13.08
CA ASP A 271 -22.22 23.70 -11.87
C ASP A 271 -20.86 24.44 -12.14
N GLY A 272 -20.39 24.51 -13.37
CA GLY A 272 -19.16 25.20 -13.83
C GLY A 272 -19.46 26.35 -14.75
#